data_deb2da77a22a23c731a9efb80f70635a
#
_entry.id   deb2da77a22a23c731a9efb80f70635a
#
_cell.length_a   1.000
_cell.length_b   1.000
_cell.length_c   1.000
_cell.angle_alpha   90.00
_cell.angle_beta   90.00
_cell.angle_gamma   90.00
#
_symmetry.space_group_name_H-M   'P 1'
#
loop_
_entity.id
_entity.type
_entity.pdbx_description
1 polymer ?
#
loop_
_entity_poly.entity_id
_entity_poly.type
_entity_poly.pdbx_seq_one_letter_code
_entity_poly.pdbx_strand_id
1 'polypeptide(L)'
;SMIAQYQKKFNFTAVMVSHEIPDVYFISNRILALYDKSIVFQGTPEELSNFNHPFNDEVIRSLEGLQKELTGLYSRRQFKVLHRSQLQSRKSDEGYCVVVFDLSDMNSIVSAIGYDRAQETIHSMGKYIDKHFDAIGGFSTRRKINEFVTVLPFSDIAETESIVKDFMEDFQKSGMSDIWGEAQKNDPQMRCVDFSVKAGMAEGMPVAEIDSIVKLAKAHQKEIGRLRCAVKE
;
A
#
# COMPACT_ATOMS: atom_id res chain seq x y z
N SER A 1 -8.75 -13.21 -7.77
CA SER A 1 -10.15 -13.63 -7.96
C SER A 1 -10.28 -14.34 -9.30
N MET A 2 -11.06 -15.41 -9.32
CA MET A 2 -11.36 -16.20 -10.52
C MET A 2 -11.96 -15.32 -11.64
N ILE A 3 -12.81 -14.35 -11.27
CA ILE A 3 -13.43 -13.39 -12.20
C ILE A 3 -12.37 -12.59 -12.98
N ALA A 4 -11.34 -12.07 -12.29
CA ALA A 4 -10.28 -11.31 -12.95
C ALA A 4 -9.44 -12.15 -13.92
N GLN A 5 -9.23 -13.45 -13.61
CA GLN A 5 -8.55 -14.39 -14.51
C GLN A 5 -9.39 -14.68 -15.76
N TYR A 6 -10.69 -14.94 -15.60
CA TYR A 6 -11.57 -15.20 -16.72
C TYR A 6 -11.81 -13.96 -17.58
N GLN A 7 -11.91 -12.78 -16.96
CA GLN A 7 -12.04 -11.52 -17.69
C GLN A 7 -10.85 -11.30 -18.65
N LYS A 8 -9.63 -11.57 -18.20
CA LYS A 8 -8.44 -11.50 -19.07
C LYS A 8 -8.44 -12.55 -20.18
N LYS A 9 -8.84 -13.77 -19.85
CA LYS A 9 -8.85 -14.87 -20.81
C LYS A 9 -9.89 -14.70 -21.91
N PHE A 10 -11.05 -14.14 -21.58
CA PHE A 10 -12.22 -14.06 -22.48
C PHE A 10 -12.59 -12.61 -22.86
N ASN A 11 -11.87 -11.62 -22.34
CA ASN A 11 -12.03 -10.19 -22.64
C ASN A 11 -13.48 -9.69 -22.53
N PHE A 12 -14.18 -10.04 -21.43
CA PHE A 12 -15.55 -9.61 -21.17
C PHE A 12 -15.58 -8.47 -20.13
N THR A 13 -16.66 -7.71 -20.14
CA THR A 13 -16.98 -6.75 -19.07
C THR A 13 -17.82 -7.45 -18.01
N ALA A 14 -17.37 -7.40 -16.75
CA ALA A 14 -18.12 -7.89 -15.61
C ALA A 14 -18.76 -6.72 -14.86
N VAL A 15 -20.05 -6.84 -14.55
CA VAL A 15 -20.76 -5.95 -13.63
C VAL A 15 -21.07 -6.74 -12.37
N MET A 16 -20.58 -6.27 -11.24
CA MET A 16 -20.81 -6.89 -9.94
C MET A 16 -21.65 -5.96 -9.08
N VAL A 17 -22.63 -6.52 -8.37
CA VAL A 17 -23.41 -5.82 -7.36
C VAL A 17 -23.05 -6.41 -6.02
N SER A 18 -22.55 -5.58 -5.11
CA SER A 18 -22.18 -6.00 -3.76
C SER A 18 -22.54 -4.91 -2.77
N HIS A 19 -22.88 -5.32 -1.56
CA HIS A 19 -23.00 -4.46 -0.39
C HIS A 19 -21.75 -4.56 0.51
N GLU A 20 -20.85 -5.47 0.17
CA GLU A 20 -19.54 -5.62 0.81
C GLU A 20 -18.46 -5.00 -0.09
N ILE A 21 -18.00 -3.83 0.31
CA ILE A 21 -17.07 -3.01 -0.48
C ILE A 21 -15.67 -3.65 -0.63
N PRO A 22 -15.15 -4.35 0.38
CA PRO A 22 -13.83 -4.91 0.38
C PRO A 22 -13.48 -5.77 -0.82
N ASP A 23 -14.34 -6.73 -1.08
CA ASP A 23 -14.07 -7.78 -2.07
C ASP A 23 -14.07 -7.26 -3.51
N VAL A 24 -14.91 -6.27 -3.78
CA VAL A 24 -15.04 -5.70 -5.12
C VAL A 24 -14.12 -4.51 -5.38
N TYR A 25 -13.70 -3.79 -4.33
CA TYR A 25 -12.86 -2.59 -4.45
C TYR A 25 -11.53 -2.88 -5.15
N PHE A 26 -10.87 -3.99 -4.80
CA PHE A 26 -9.56 -4.33 -5.33
C PHE A 26 -9.56 -4.99 -6.70
N ILE A 27 -10.69 -5.51 -7.13
CA ILE A 27 -10.84 -6.16 -8.45
C ILE A 27 -11.57 -5.30 -9.46
N SER A 28 -12.16 -4.18 -9.01
CA SER A 28 -12.90 -3.25 -9.87
C SER A 28 -11.97 -2.19 -10.46
N ASN A 29 -12.16 -1.89 -11.73
CA ASN A 29 -11.55 -0.74 -12.38
C ASN A 29 -12.48 0.49 -12.39
N ARG A 30 -13.78 0.30 -12.14
CA ARG A 30 -14.78 1.35 -12.02
C ARG A 30 -15.83 0.99 -10.99
N ILE A 31 -16.25 1.97 -10.19
CA ILE A 31 -17.24 1.82 -9.13
C ILE A 31 -18.39 2.80 -9.37
N LEU A 32 -19.60 2.29 -9.21
CA LEU A 32 -20.84 3.06 -9.12
C LEU A 32 -21.38 2.85 -7.71
N ALA A 33 -21.46 3.90 -6.90
CA ALA A 33 -22.09 3.82 -5.59
C ALA A 33 -23.52 4.33 -5.63
N LEU A 34 -24.43 3.48 -5.16
CA LEU A 34 -25.86 3.78 -5.03
C LEU A 34 -26.18 4.06 -3.56
N TYR A 35 -26.76 5.20 -3.28
CA TYR A 35 -27.25 5.59 -1.97
C TYR A 35 -28.56 6.35 -2.12
N ASP A 36 -29.55 6.02 -1.27
CA ASP A 36 -30.89 6.61 -1.30
C ASP A 36 -31.49 6.71 -2.71
N LYS A 37 -31.49 5.58 -3.43
CA LYS A 37 -32.03 5.42 -4.79
C LYS A 37 -31.34 6.25 -5.89
N SER A 38 -30.21 6.85 -5.59
CA SER A 38 -29.45 7.70 -6.52
C SER A 38 -28.02 7.22 -6.67
N ILE A 39 -27.40 7.45 -7.83
CA ILE A 39 -25.96 7.26 -8.02
C ILE A 39 -25.28 8.47 -7.39
N VAL A 40 -24.60 8.25 -6.26
CA VAL A 40 -23.89 9.29 -5.54
C VAL A 40 -22.41 9.39 -5.91
N PHE A 41 -21.87 8.33 -6.53
CA PHE A 41 -20.49 8.30 -6.99
C PHE A 41 -20.35 7.43 -8.24
N GLN A 42 -19.50 7.88 -9.16
CA GLN A 42 -19.03 7.10 -10.30
C GLN A 42 -17.56 7.47 -10.58
N GLY A 43 -16.67 6.48 -10.47
CA GLY A 43 -15.25 6.72 -10.68
C GLY A 43 -14.40 5.48 -10.44
N THR A 44 -13.10 5.68 -10.31
CA THR A 44 -12.15 4.63 -9.96
C THR A 44 -12.18 4.35 -8.45
N PRO A 45 -11.67 3.19 -8.01
CA PRO A 45 -11.48 2.93 -6.57
C PRO A 45 -10.63 4.00 -5.86
N GLU A 46 -9.64 4.57 -6.55
CA GLU A 46 -8.80 5.63 -6.00
C GLU A 46 -9.58 6.94 -5.79
N GLU A 47 -10.43 7.30 -6.75
CA GLU A 47 -11.30 8.48 -6.64
C GLU A 47 -12.34 8.31 -5.53
N LEU A 48 -12.90 7.11 -5.36
CA LEU A 48 -13.83 6.82 -4.25
C LEU A 48 -13.20 7.08 -2.89
N SER A 49 -11.93 6.73 -2.72
CA SER A 49 -11.24 6.95 -1.44
C SER A 49 -11.05 8.43 -1.07
N ASN A 50 -11.19 9.35 -2.03
CA ASN A 50 -11.09 10.79 -1.85
C ASN A 50 -12.45 11.50 -1.92
N PHE A 51 -13.53 10.74 -2.16
CA PHE A 51 -14.88 11.29 -2.32
C PHE A 51 -15.44 11.77 -0.98
N ASN A 52 -15.87 13.03 -0.92
CA ASN A 52 -16.40 13.65 0.29
C ASN A 52 -17.94 13.66 0.28
N HIS A 53 -18.56 12.66 0.89
CA HIS A 53 -20.01 12.51 0.99
C HIS A 53 -20.38 11.81 2.30
N PRO A 54 -21.50 12.08 2.97
CA PRO A 54 -21.91 11.38 4.20
C PRO A 54 -21.94 9.86 4.09
N PHE A 55 -22.35 9.33 2.94
CA PHE A 55 -22.25 7.89 2.61
C PHE A 55 -20.81 7.38 2.66
N ASN A 56 -19.86 8.24 2.34
CA ASN A 56 -18.45 7.88 2.29
C ASN A 56 -17.87 7.55 3.67
N ASP A 57 -18.43 8.10 4.75
CA ASP A 57 -17.97 7.81 6.11
C ASP A 57 -18.19 6.34 6.48
N GLU A 58 -19.26 5.72 6.02
CA GLU A 58 -19.54 4.29 6.25
C GLU A 58 -18.68 3.39 5.35
N VAL A 59 -18.57 3.77 4.07
CA VAL A 59 -17.69 3.10 3.09
C VAL A 59 -16.23 3.20 3.50
N ILE A 60 -15.78 4.40 3.91
CA ILE A 60 -14.41 4.62 4.36
C ILE A 60 -14.11 3.84 5.63
N ARG A 61 -15.02 3.80 6.62
CA ARG A 61 -14.81 2.99 7.83
C ARG A 61 -14.65 1.51 7.52
N SER A 62 -15.46 1.00 6.60
CA SER A 62 -15.34 -0.37 6.12
C SER A 62 -14.01 -0.63 5.41
N LEU A 63 -13.60 0.27 4.51
CA LEU A 63 -12.30 0.20 3.81
C LEU A 63 -11.11 0.41 4.76
N GLU A 64 -11.24 1.27 5.77
CA GLU A 64 -10.21 1.52 6.78
C GLU A 64 -9.97 0.29 7.66
N GLY A 65 -11.05 -0.38 8.08
CA GLY A 65 -10.96 -1.64 8.81
C GLY A 65 -10.17 -2.69 8.03
N LEU A 66 -10.48 -2.85 6.75
CA LEU A 66 -9.80 -3.79 5.87
C LEU A 66 -8.35 -3.42 5.53
N GLN A 67 -8.07 -2.12 5.33
CA GLN A 67 -6.69 -1.69 5.10
C GLN A 67 -5.81 -2.01 6.32
N LYS A 68 -6.35 -1.83 7.53
CA LYS A 68 -5.67 -2.21 8.76
C LYS A 68 -5.54 -3.72 8.90
N GLU A 69 -6.58 -4.47 8.56
CA GLU A 69 -6.57 -5.93 8.56
C GLU A 69 -5.58 -6.47 7.51
N LEU A 70 -5.56 -5.89 6.31
CA LEU A 70 -4.67 -6.32 5.23
C LEU A 70 -3.20 -5.97 5.46
N THR A 71 -2.89 -4.79 5.97
CA THR A 71 -1.50 -4.30 6.06
C THR A 71 -0.98 -4.09 7.47
N GLY A 72 -1.84 -4.07 8.49
CA GLY A 72 -1.49 -3.67 9.85
C GLY A 72 -1.30 -2.16 10.05
N LEU A 73 -1.23 -1.39 8.95
CA LEU A 73 -0.89 0.03 8.97
C LEU A 73 -2.11 0.93 9.23
N TYR A 74 -1.85 2.19 9.56
CA TYR A 74 -2.89 3.19 9.78
C TYR A 74 -3.69 3.48 8.51
N SER A 75 -4.98 3.78 8.68
CA SER A 75 -5.78 4.33 7.59
C SER A 75 -5.26 5.72 7.17
N ARG A 76 -5.57 6.16 5.95
CA ARG A 76 -5.17 7.50 5.48
C ARG A 76 -5.66 8.62 6.40
N ARG A 77 -6.86 8.47 6.96
CA ARG A 77 -7.44 9.45 7.90
C ARG A 77 -6.65 9.48 9.20
N GLN A 78 -6.41 8.33 9.81
CA GLN A 78 -5.60 8.21 11.01
C GLN A 78 -4.17 8.73 10.79
N PHE A 79 -3.56 8.39 9.68
CA PHE A 79 -2.25 8.90 9.27
C PHE A 79 -2.21 10.43 9.21
N LYS A 80 -3.21 11.07 8.57
CA LYS A 80 -3.30 12.54 8.53
C LYS A 80 -3.52 13.16 9.90
N VAL A 81 -4.30 12.51 10.77
CA VAL A 81 -4.50 12.96 12.17
C VAL A 81 -3.20 12.87 12.95
N LEU A 82 -2.48 11.75 12.84
CA LEU A 82 -1.17 11.56 13.48
C LEU A 82 -0.14 12.58 12.98
N HIS A 83 -0.07 12.81 11.68
CA HIS A 83 0.80 13.83 11.10
C HIS A 83 0.52 15.20 11.71
N ARG A 84 -0.75 15.62 11.77
CA ARG A 84 -1.11 16.90 12.36
C ARG A 84 -0.80 16.97 13.86
N SER A 85 -1.19 15.97 14.63
CA SER A 85 -1.03 15.98 16.08
C SER A 85 0.44 15.88 16.52
N GLN A 86 1.24 15.09 15.83
CA GLN A 86 2.64 14.86 16.22
C GLN A 86 3.61 15.89 15.66
N LEU A 87 3.33 16.46 14.49
CA LEU A 87 4.27 17.31 13.78
C LEU A 87 3.91 18.80 13.79
N GLN A 88 2.63 19.17 13.76
CA GLN A 88 2.23 20.57 13.77
C GLN A 88 2.46 21.28 15.12
N SER A 89 2.60 20.54 16.21
CA SER A 89 2.92 21.07 17.53
C SER A 89 4.42 21.26 17.79
N ARG A 90 5.28 20.86 16.85
CA ARG A 90 6.73 20.95 16.99
C ARG A 90 7.25 22.33 16.68
N LYS A 91 8.49 22.59 17.15
CA LYS A 91 9.22 23.79 16.77
C LYS A 91 9.54 23.77 15.27
N SER A 92 9.66 24.92 14.67
CA SER A 92 9.85 25.07 13.23
C SER A 92 11.17 24.49 12.69
N ASP A 93 12.14 24.21 13.55
CA ASP A 93 13.45 23.64 13.25
C ASP A 93 13.52 22.12 13.46
N GLU A 94 12.46 21.51 14.02
CA GLU A 94 12.39 20.06 14.21
C GLU A 94 11.82 19.35 12.98
N GLY A 95 12.67 19.05 12.00
CA GLY A 95 12.30 18.30 10.79
C GLY A 95 11.85 16.87 11.08
N TYR A 96 11.31 16.24 10.06
CA TYR A 96 10.97 14.83 10.04
C TYR A 96 11.26 14.27 8.65
N CYS A 97 11.35 12.95 8.53
CA CYS A 97 11.57 12.30 7.24
C CYS A 97 10.31 11.58 6.76
N VAL A 98 10.03 11.69 5.47
CA VAL A 98 8.97 10.95 4.78
C VAL A 98 9.59 9.98 3.79
N VAL A 99 9.20 8.71 3.86
CA VAL A 99 9.56 7.69 2.90
C VAL A 99 8.33 7.27 2.09
N VAL A 100 8.48 7.21 0.79
CA VAL A 100 7.45 6.68 -0.11
C VAL A 100 7.97 5.41 -0.75
N PHE A 101 7.36 4.28 -0.42
CA PHE A 101 7.64 3.00 -1.03
C PHE A 101 6.66 2.71 -2.16
N ASP A 102 7.15 2.05 -3.20
CA ASP A 102 6.35 1.62 -4.34
C ASP A 102 6.75 0.20 -4.74
N LEU A 103 5.78 -0.71 -4.78
CA LEU A 103 5.97 -2.05 -5.33
C LEU A 103 5.86 -1.98 -6.85
N SER A 104 6.82 -2.56 -7.57
CA SER A 104 6.78 -2.57 -9.01
C SER A 104 5.58 -3.34 -9.53
N ASP A 105 4.95 -2.78 -10.54
CA ASP A 105 3.94 -3.35 -11.42
C ASP A 105 3.00 -4.41 -10.81
N MET A 106 2.20 -4.00 -9.83
CA MET A 106 1.20 -4.86 -9.19
C MET A 106 0.19 -5.45 -10.18
N ASN A 107 -0.08 -4.77 -11.30
CA ASN A 107 -0.95 -5.31 -12.34
C ASN A 107 -0.33 -6.53 -13.03
N SER A 108 0.98 -6.49 -13.29
CA SER A 108 1.71 -7.65 -13.82
C SER A 108 1.78 -8.77 -12.80
N ILE A 109 1.98 -8.45 -11.51
CA ILE A 109 1.94 -9.41 -10.41
C ILE A 109 0.56 -10.08 -10.35
N VAL A 110 -0.53 -9.30 -10.26
CA VAL A 110 -1.91 -9.84 -10.26
C VAL A 110 -2.17 -10.72 -11.49
N SER A 111 -1.64 -10.30 -12.66
CA SER A 111 -1.81 -11.05 -13.92
C SER A 111 -1.11 -12.38 -13.92
N ALA A 112 0.08 -12.44 -13.33
CA ALA A 112 0.94 -13.61 -13.36
C ALA A 112 0.61 -14.62 -12.27
N ILE A 113 0.21 -14.17 -11.08
CA ILE A 113 0.07 -15.00 -9.88
C ILE A 113 -1.30 -14.98 -9.23
N GLY A 114 -2.20 -14.16 -9.76
CA GLY A 114 -3.54 -14.00 -9.21
C GLY A 114 -3.62 -12.97 -8.09
N TYR A 115 -4.87 -12.65 -7.77
CA TYR A 115 -5.23 -11.59 -6.83
C TYR A 115 -4.80 -11.91 -5.39
N ASP A 116 -5.04 -13.15 -4.93
CA ASP A 116 -4.78 -13.55 -3.55
C ASP A 116 -3.30 -13.44 -3.20
N ARG A 117 -2.41 -13.83 -4.13
CA ARG A 117 -0.96 -13.70 -3.96
C ARG A 117 -0.48 -12.25 -4.01
N ALA A 118 -1.12 -11.44 -4.84
CA ALA A 118 -0.86 -10.01 -4.86
C ALA A 118 -1.24 -9.35 -3.51
N GLN A 119 -2.33 -9.79 -2.88
CA GLN A 119 -2.70 -9.34 -1.54
C GLN A 119 -1.71 -9.78 -0.47
N GLU A 120 -1.22 -11.02 -0.52
CA GLU A 120 -0.18 -11.49 0.41
C GLU A 120 1.13 -10.69 0.26
N THR A 121 1.48 -10.30 -0.96
CA THR A 121 2.61 -9.40 -1.21
C THR A 121 2.43 -8.04 -0.53
N ILE A 122 1.22 -7.47 -0.63
CA ILE A 122 0.86 -6.21 0.04
C ILE A 122 0.86 -6.37 1.55
N HIS A 123 0.33 -7.48 2.06
CA HIS A 123 0.31 -7.80 3.49
C HIS A 123 1.73 -7.93 4.05
N SER A 124 2.57 -8.68 3.36
CA SER A 124 3.98 -8.85 3.74
C SER A 124 4.71 -7.51 3.76
N MET A 125 4.55 -6.68 2.71
CA MET A 125 5.14 -5.34 2.69
C MET A 125 4.69 -4.49 3.89
N GLY A 126 3.39 -4.50 4.22
CA GLY A 126 2.84 -3.80 5.39
C GLY A 126 3.46 -4.27 6.70
N LYS A 127 3.59 -5.58 6.89
CA LYS A 127 4.21 -6.19 8.08
C LYS A 127 5.67 -5.77 8.26
N TYR A 128 6.46 -5.73 7.17
CA TYR A 128 7.85 -5.30 7.25
C TYR A 128 7.98 -3.79 7.48
N ILE A 129 7.09 -2.97 6.91
CA ILE A 129 7.01 -1.54 7.21
C ILE A 129 6.70 -1.32 8.69
N ASP A 130 5.68 -1.97 9.23
CA ASP A 130 5.33 -1.89 10.66
C ASP A 130 6.52 -2.25 11.55
N LYS A 131 7.18 -3.35 11.25
CA LYS A 131 8.34 -3.86 12.01
C LYS A 131 9.52 -2.87 12.05
N HIS A 132 9.85 -2.24 10.91
CA HIS A 132 11.07 -1.43 10.78
C HIS A 132 10.84 0.06 11.02
N PHE A 133 9.62 0.54 10.83
CA PHE A 133 9.30 1.97 10.91
C PHE A 133 8.31 2.31 12.01
N ASP A 134 7.17 1.64 12.07
CA ASP A 134 6.13 1.99 13.06
C ASP A 134 6.57 1.56 14.46
N ALA A 135 7.27 0.42 14.60
CA ALA A 135 7.80 -0.07 15.86
C ALA A 135 8.86 0.86 16.51
N ILE A 136 9.51 1.70 15.75
CA ILE A 136 10.50 2.69 16.25
C ILE A 136 9.91 4.10 16.44
N GLY A 137 8.60 4.25 16.39
CA GLY A 137 7.90 5.50 16.60
C GLY A 137 7.50 6.26 15.33
N GLY A 138 7.66 5.64 14.17
CA GLY A 138 7.09 6.09 12.92
C GLY A 138 5.59 5.81 12.83
N PHE A 139 4.99 6.23 11.75
CA PHE A 139 3.63 5.84 11.40
C PHE A 139 3.45 5.77 9.89
N SER A 140 2.75 4.75 9.43
CA SER A 140 2.68 4.40 8.03
C SER A 140 1.25 4.19 7.55
N THR A 141 1.03 4.43 6.26
CA THR A 141 -0.26 4.16 5.60
C THR A 141 -0.04 3.67 4.18
N ARG A 142 -0.99 2.89 3.67
CA ARG A 142 -1.07 2.55 2.26
C ARG A 142 -1.91 3.59 1.51
N ARG A 143 -1.33 4.28 0.53
CA ARG A 143 -2.03 5.29 -0.26
C ARG A 143 -2.65 4.73 -1.54
N LYS A 144 -1.99 3.76 -2.18
CA LYS A 144 -2.45 3.09 -3.41
C LYS A 144 -2.27 1.59 -3.25
N ILE A 145 -2.68 0.83 -4.24
CA ILE A 145 -2.54 -0.63 -4.22
C ILE A 145 -1.09 -1.07 -3.98
N ASN A 146 -0.14 -0.30 -4.51
CA ASN A 146 1.30 -0.57 -4.48
C ASN A 146 2.13 0.53 -3.79
N GLU A 147 1.50 1.60 -3.26
CA GLU A 147 2.18 2.75 -2.69
C GLU A 147 1.95 2.85 -1.18
N PHE A 148 3.04 2.92 -0.43
CA PHE A 148 3.05 3.09 1.02
C PHE A 148 3.80 4.36 1.39
N VAL A 149 3.35 5.03 2.41
CA VAL A 149 3.96 6.26 2.92
C VAL A 149 4.21 6.10 4.41
N THR A 150 5.43 6.38 4.81
CA THR A 150 5.89 6.33 6.21
C THR A 150 6.42 7.70 6.61
N VAL A 151 6.10 8.12 7.82
CA VAL A 151 6.67 9.30 8.47
C VAL A 151 7.53 8.84 9.64
N LEU A 152 8.75 9.32 9.69
CA LEU A 152 9.67 9.16 10.81
C LEU A 152 9.86 10.52 11.52
N PRO A 153 9.16 10.74 12.65
CA PRO A 153 9.11 12.06 13.29
C PRO A 153 10.43 12.56 13.86
N PHE A 154 11.39 11.66 14.10
CA PHE A 154 12.64 11.95 14.82
C PHE A 154 13.89 11.61 14.04
N SER A 155 13.79 11.33 12.74
CA SER A 155 14.91 10.93 11.90
C SER A 155 15.18 11.94 10.80
N ASP A 156 16.43 12.11 10.48
CA ASP A 156 16.93 12.79 9.28
C ASP A 156 17.04 11.83 8.09
N ILE A 157 17.47 12.34 6.95
CA ILE A 157 17.65 11.52 5.72
C ILE A 157 18.69 10.41 5.93
N ALA A 158 19.80 10.68 6.60
CA ALA A 158 20.90 9.72 6.75
C ALA A 158 20.49 8.53 7.65
N GLU A 159 19.85 8.83 8.77
CA GLU A 159 19.27 7.80 9.64
C GLU A 159 18.18 7.00 8.93
N THR A 160 17.32 7.69 8.19
CA THR A 160 16.25 7.04 7.42
C THR A 160 16.79 6.14 6.32
N GLU A 161 17.88 6.52 5.64
CA GLU A 161 18.55 5.66 4.64
C GLU A 161 19.06 4.36 5.27
N SER A 162 19.60 4.42 6.48
CA SER A 162 20.03 3.21 7.21
C SER A 162 18.85 2.29 7.52
N ILE A 163 17.75 2.85 8.03
CA ILE A 163 16.54 2.08 8.34
C ILE A 163 15.94 1.44 7.07
N VAL A 164 15.88 2.19 5.96
CA VAL A 164 15.41 1.68 4.66
C VAL A 164 16.30 0.54 4.15
N LYS A 165 17.60 0.61 4.38
CA LYS A 165 18.52 -0.46 4.01
C LYS A 165 18.25 -1.72 4.83
N ASP A 166 18.16 -1.61 6.16
CA ASP A 166 17.89 -2.73 7.06
C ASP A 166 16.52 -3.37 6.74
N PHE A 167 15.51 -2.54 6.49
CA PHE A 167 14.20 -2.99 6.02
C PHE A 167 14.33 -3.82 4.74
N MET A 168 15.06 -3.32 3.75
CA MET A 168 15.14 -3.99 2.46
C MET A 168 15.94 -5.31 2.53
N GLU A 169 17.01 -5.34 3.33
CA GLU A 169 17.79 -6.56 3.58
C GLU A 169 16.93 -7.65 4.24
N ASP A 170 16.17 -7.29 5.28
CA ASP A 170 15.27 -8.22 5.96
C ASP A 170 14.13 -8.68 5.04
N PHE A 171 13.53 -7.76 4.29
CA PHE A 171 12.45 -8.08 3.36
C PHE A 171 12.93 -8.97 2.20
N GLN A 172 14.14 -8.75 1.67
CA GLN A 172 14.73 -9.62 0.66
C GLN A 172 15.03 -11.03 1.20
N LYS A 173 15.49 -11.12 2.45
CA LYS A 173 15.85 -12.40 3.07
C LYS A 173 14.65 -13.28 3.36
N SER A 174 13.58 -12.71 3.87
CA SER A 174 12.45 -13.47 4.41
C SER A 174 11.12 -13.23 3.68
N GLY A 175 10.96 -12.09 3.00
CA GLY A 175 9.69 -11.70 2.39
C GLY A 175 9.18 -12.67 1.32
N MET A 176 10.07 -13.23 0.49
CA MET A 176 9.68 -14.22 -0.50
C MET A 176 9.22 -15.53 0.14
N SER A 177 9.86 -15.96 1.23
CA SER A 177 9.42 -17.12 1.99
C SER A 177 8.05 -16.89 2.65
N ASP A 178 7.82 -15.69 3.17
CA ASP A 178 6.55 -15.31 3.78
C ASP A 178 5.41 -15.29 2.74
N ILE A 179 5.69 -14.79 1.53
CA ILE A 179 4.69 -14.68 0.46
C ILE A 179 4.44 -16.03 -0.24
N TRP A 180 5.47 -16.83 -0.44
CA TRP A 180 5.42 -18.00 -1.32
C TRP A 180 5.60 -19.34 -0.62
N GLY A 181 6.16 -19.35 0.61
CA GLY A 181 6.64 -20.56 1.27
C GLY A 181 5.59 -21.66 1.41
N GLU A 182 4.37 -21.32 1.83
CA GLU A 182 3.29 -22.32 1.93
C GLU A 182 2.69 -22.69 0.57
N ALA A 183 2.58 -21.71 -0.31
CA ALA A 183 1.98 -21.94 -1.62
C ALA A 183 2.84 -22.82 -2.52
N GLN A 184 4.16 -22.65 -2.49
CA GLN A 184 5.07 -23.53 -3.23
C GLN A 184 5.12 -24.96 -2.68
N LYS A 185 4.84 -25.14 -1.38
CA LYS A 185 4.70 -26.48 -0.81
C LYS A 185 3.44 -27.20 -1.33
N ASN A 186 2.36 -26.44 -1.52
CA ASN A 186 1.06 -26.97 -1.93
C ASN A 186 0.92 -27.12 -3.46
N ASP A 187 1.62 -26.30 -4.23
CA ASP A 187 1.66 -26.35 -5.69
C ASP A 187 3.08 -26.12 -6.21
N PRO A 188 3.85 -27.19 -6.44
CA PRO A 188 5.22 -27.10 -6.97
C PRO A 188 5.33 -26.49 -8.38
N GLN A 189 4.23 -26.43 -9.13
CA GLN A 189 4.18 -25.83 -10.47
C GLN A 189 3.77 -24.35 -10.44
N MET A 190 3.51 -23.81 -9.28
CA MET A 190 3.11 -22.43 -9.12
C MET A 190 4.19 -21.48 -9.62
N ARG A 191 3.80 -20.58 -10.51
CA ARG A 191 4.69 -19.54 -11.02
C ARG A 191 4.95 -18.52 -9.92
N CYS A 192 6.21 -18.38 -9.56
CA CYS A 192 6.70 -17.28 -8.76
C CYS A 192 7.03 -16.10 -9.67
N VAL A 193 6.90 -14.88 -9.19
CA VAL A 193 7.21 -13.65 -9.95
C VAL A 193 8.13 -12.77 -9.12
N ASP A 194 9.20 -12.34 -9.77
CA ASP A 194 10.08 -11.32 -9.20
C ASP A 194 9.38 -9.98 -9.13
N PHE A 195 9.65 -9.22 -8.09
CA PHE A 195 9.21 -7.83 -8.02
C PHE A 195 10.27 -6.93 -7.38
N SER A 196 10.24 -5.65 -7.71
CA SER A 196 11.15 -4.68 -7.14
C SER A 196 10.43 -3.73 -6.19
N VAL A 197 11.19 -3.20 -5.24
CA VAL A 197 10.76 -2.15 -4.34
C VAL A 197 11.52 -0.88 -4.69
N LYS A 198 10.79 0.21 -4.90
CA LYS A 198 11.34 1.55 -5.02
C LYS A 198 11.09 2.30 -3.72
N ALA A 199 12.02 3.14 -3.33
CA ALA A 199 11.81 4.11 -2.26
C ALA A 199 12.35 5.48 -2.65
N GLY A 200 11.65 6.51 -2.20
CA GLY A 200 12.12 7.88 -2.25
C GLY A 200 11.90 8.54 -0.90
N MET A 201 12.78 9.45 -0.54
CA MET A 201 12.78 10.12 0.76
C MET A 201 12.81 11.63 0.59
N ALA A 202 12.18 12.33 1.52
CA ALA A 202 12.27 13.78 1.63
C ALA A 202 12.11 14.22 3.08
N GLU A 203 12.83 15.27 3.45
CA GLU A 203 12.61 15.97 4.71
C GLU A 203 11.39 16.87 4.63
N GLY A 204 10.62 16.90 5.70
CA GLY A 204 9.50 17.78 5.90
C GLY A 204 9.69 18.68 7.10
N MET A 205 9.15 19.89 7.04
CA MET A 205 9.06 20.80 8.17
C MET A 205 7.66 20.76 8.78
N PRO A 206 7.49 21.04 10.07
CA PRO A 206 6.20 20.89 10.76
C PRO A 206 5.02 21.60 10.10
N VAL A 207 5.27 22.72 9.45
CA VAL A 207 4.23 23.53 8.76
C VAL A 207 3.92 23.07 7.35
N ALA A 208 4.69 22.10 6.81
CA ALA A 208 4.51 21.65 5.44
C ALA A 208 3.33 20.67 5.30
N GLU A 209 2.58 20.82 4.23
CA GLU A 209 1.53 19.85 3.87
C GLU A 209 2.13 18.51 3.47
N ILE A 210 1.69 17.44 4.11
CA ILE A 210 2.21 16.08 3.90
C ILE A 210 2.18 15.65 2.42
N ASP A 211 1.15 16.04 1.68
CA ASP A 211 1.02 15.68 0.28
C ASP A 211 2.11 16.34 -0.60
N SER A 212 2.62 17.52 -0.23
CA SER A 212 3.74 18.17 -0.89
C SER A 212 5.05 17.44 -0.65
N ILE A 213 5.30 17.01 0.59
CA ILE A 213 6.50 16.25 0.95
C ILE A 213 6.49 14.86 0.29
N VAL A 214 5.32 14.21 0.24
CA VAL A 214 5.16 12.94 -0.48
C VAL A 214 5.48 13.10 -1.97
N LYS A 215 5.06 14.19 -2.61
CA LYS A 215 5.42 14.46 -4.01
C LYS A 215 6.93 14.61 -4.19
N LEU A 216 7.58 15.33 -3.27
CA LEU A 216 9.03 15.52 -3.28
C LEU A 216 9.76 14.18 -3.10
N ALA A 217 9.36 13.37 -2.12
CA ALA A 217 9.92 12.04 -1.91
C ALA A 217 9.76 11.16 -3.16
N LYS A 218 8.59 11.18 -3.79
CA LYS A 218 8.34 10.44 -5.05
C LYS A 218 9.25 10.87 -6.20
N ALA A 219 9.57 12.15 -6.31
CA ALA A 219 10.47 12.65 -7.36
C ALA A 219 11.90 12.07 -7.21
N HIS A 220 12.28 11.63 -6.02
CA HIS A 220 13.58 11.03 -5.72
C HIS A 220 13.54 9.49 -5.63
N GLN A 221 12.46 8.85 -6.09
CA GLN A 221 12.36 7.38 -6.01
C GLN A 221 13.42 6.69 -6.88
N LYS A 222 14.06 5.71 -6.26
CA LYS A 222 15.00 4.77 -6.91
C LYS A 222 14.67 3.33 -6.48
N GLU A 223 15.04 2.35 -7.28
CA GLU A 223 14.96 0.94 -6.88
C GLU A 223 15.94 0.72 -5.72
N ILE A 224 15.43 0.21 -4.59
CA ILE A 224 16.21 -0.08 -3.38
C ILE A 224 16.49 -1.57 -3.23
N GLY A 225 15.76 -2.40 -3.93
CA GLY A 225 15.98 -3.83 -3.95
C GLY A 225 14.96 -4.59 -4.77
N ARG A 226 15.27 -5.87 -5.00
CA ARG A 226 14.44 -6.78 -5.77
C ARG A 226 14.28 -8.09 -5.02
N LEU A 227 13.03 -8.55 -4.89
CA LEU A 227 12.71 -9.88 -4.39
C LEU A 227 12.71 -10.84 -5.57
N ARG A 228 13.52 -11.88 -5.49
CA ARG A 228 13.68 -12.87 -6.54
C ARG A 228 13.14 -14.22 -6.10
N CYS A 229 12.50 -14.89 -7.00
CA CYS A 229 12.12 -16.27 -6.82
C CYS A 229 13.37 -17.13 -6.65
N ALA A 230 13.33 -18.06 -5.70
CA ALA A 230 14.38 -19.06 -5.61
C ALA A 230 14.37 -19.88 -6.92
N VAL A 231 15.46 -19.85 -7.65
CA VAL A 231 15.64 -20.73 -8.82
C VAL A 231 15.70 -22.14 -8.26
N LYS A 232 14.77 -23.03 -8.65
CA LYS A 232 14.94 -24.46 -8.42
C LYS A 232 16.04 -24.89 -9.37
N GLU A 233 17.23 -25.19 -8.83
CA GLU A 233 18.23 -26.00 -9.53
C GLU A 233 17.70 -27.41 -9.80
#